data_c19fdbb528c95ca39d6ed8a9a8330a09
#
_entry.id   c19fdbb528c95ca39d6ed8a9a8330a09
#
_cell.length_a   1.000
_cell.length_b   1.000
_cell.length_c   1.000
_cell.angle_alpha   90.00
_cell.angle_beta   90.00
_cell.angle_gamma   90.00
#
_symmetry.space_group_name_H-M   'P 1'
#
loop_
_entity.id
_entity.type
_entity.pdbx_description
1 polymer ?
#
loop_
_entity_poly.entity_id
_entity_poly.type
_entity_poly.pdbx_seq_one_letter_code
_entity_poly.pdbx_strand_id
1 'polypeptide(L)'
;SYGRVSALLSSVGAPVLALPGNHDDPEVMMRYFPDGPWGGPLFRGAKGWQLVLLDSTARGEISGSFSECHLERLEQGLRRSDSEHVLVALHHQPVPVGSPWIDRYSLQEPEPLLDLLQNDGRVRLVAWGHIHQDFSAEQGGMKLMGAPSCVSNSIPGREKFTLDLAGPACRWLVLGRGGSVETGLLRP
;
A
#
# COMPACT_ATOMS: atom_id res chain seq x y z
N SER A 1 1.73 -17.59 -9.23
CA SER A 1 2.93 -17.22 -9.91
C SER A 1 2.73 -15.98 -10.78
N TYR A 2 3.68 -15.09 -10.77
CA TYR A 2 3.64 -13.75 -11.36
C TYR A 2 3.18 -13.72 -12.82
N GLY A 3 3.66 -14.63 -13.67
CA GLY A 3 3.27 -14.67 -15.08
C GLY A 3 1.77 -14.86 -15.32
N ARG A 4 1.08 -15.64 -14.48
CA ARG A 4 -0.39 -15.78 -14.59
C ARG A 4 -1.10 -14.51 -14.17
N VAL A 5 -0.65 -13.86 -13.09
CA VAL A 5 -1.26 -12.60 -12.60
C VAL A 5 -1.02 -11.49 -13.62
N SER A 6 0.20 -11.37 -14.16
CA SER A 6 0.52 -10.40 -15.20
C SER A 6 -0.35 -10.59 -16.45
N ALA A 7 -0.53 -11.84 -16.90
CA ALA A 7 -1.39 -12.15 -18.06
C ALA A 7 -2.88 -11.80 -17.81
N LEU A 8 -3.38 -12.03 -16.59
CA LEU A 8 -4.74 -11.65 -16.21
C LEU A 8 -4.91 -10.12 -16.17
N LEU A 9 -3.96 -9.42 -15.55
CA LEU A 9 -4.03 -7.96 -15.41
C LEU A 9 -3.81 -7.23 -16.74
N SER A 10 -3.06 -7.81 -17.69
CA SER A 10 -2.89 -7.22 -19.02
C SER A 10 -4.20 -7.10 -19.81
N SER A 11 -5.21 -7.93 -19.49
CA SER A 11 -6.53 -7.86 -20.13
C SER A 11 -7.41 -6.72 -19.60
N VAL A 12 -7.04 -6.07 -18.50
CA VAL A 12 -7.85 -5.01 -17.87
C VAL A 12 -7.84 -3.70 -18.67
N GLY A 13 -6.83 -3.50 -19.54
CA GLY A 13 -6.72 -2.29 -20.37
C GLY A 13 -6.37 -1.01 -19.60
N ALA A 14 -5.84 -1.15 -18.37
CA ALA A 14 -5.38 -0.04 -17.52
C ALA A 14 -3.92 -0.25 -17.11
N PRO A 15 -3.17 0.83 -16.80
CA PRO A 15 -1.83 0.70 -16.26
C PRO A 15 -1.83 -0.12 -14.97
N VAL A 16 -0.87 -1.03 -14.84
CA VAL A 16 -0.68 -1.86 -13.66
C VAL A 16 0.59 -1.41 -12.95
N LEU A 17 0.45 -0.97 -11.71
CA LEU A 17 1.55 -0.67 -10.81
C LEU A 17 1.59 -1.75 -9.73
N ALA A 18 2.78 -2.26 -9.42
CA ALA A 18 2.93 -3.33 -8.44
C ALA A 18 3.99 -2.97 -7.40
N LEU A 19 3.76 -3.37 -6.16
CA LEU A 19 4.75 -3.30 -5.10
C LEU A 19 4.85 -4.67 -4.41
N PRO A 20 6.02 -5.06 -3.90
CA PRO A 20 6.20 -6.35 -3.28
C PRO A 20 5.61 -6.39 -1.87
N GLY A 21 5.18 -7.57 -1.44
CA GLY A 21 4.88 -7.91 -0.06
C GLY A 21 5.92 -8.89 0.51
N ASN A 22 5.76 -9.25 1.77
CA ASN A 22 6.68 -10.12 2.51
C ASN A 22 6.78 -11.56 1.97
N HIS A 23 5.87 -11.98 1.10
CA HIS A 23 5.91 -13.27 0.41
C HIS A 23 6.46 -13.18 -1.02
N ASP A 24 6.77 -12.00 -1.50
CA ASP A 24 7.25 -11.80 -2.85
C ASP A 24 8.77 -11.89 -2.94
N ASP A 25 9.23 -12.25 -4.14
CA ASP A 25 10.61 -12.08 -4.57
C ASP A 25 10.67 -10.86 -5.51
N PRO A 26 11.19 -9.71 -5.02
CA PRO A 26 11.20 -8.47 -5.80
C PRO A 26 11.97 -8.59 -7.14
N GLU A 27 13.07 -9.37 -7.17
CA GLU A 27 13.87 -9.55 -8.39
C GLU A 27 13.10 -10.34 -9.46
N VAL A 28 12.32 -11.33 -9.04
CA VAL A 28 11.45 -12.09 -9.95
C VAL A 28 10.22 -11.27 -10.32
N MET A 29 9.59 -10.58 -9.37
CA MET A 29 8.38 -9.79 -9.58
C MET A 29 8.62 -8.66 -10.58
N MET A 30 9.74 -7.97 -10.50
CA MET A 30 10.15 -6.88 -11.41
C MET A 30 10.13 -7.30 -12.89
N ARG A 31 10.43 -8.57 -13.20
CA ARG A 31 10.44 -9.08 -14.58
C ARG A 31 9.03 -9.15 -15.21
N TYR A 32 8.00 -9.25 -14.40
CA TYR A 32 6.61 -9.34 -14.83
C TYR A 32 5.84 -8.02 -14.62
N PHE A 33 6.29 -7.18 -13.71
CA PHE A 33 5.71 -5.89 -13.36
C PHE A 33 6.81 -4.84 -13.31
N PRO A 34 7.23 -4.30 -14.47
CA PRO A 34 8.33 -3.34 -14.52
C PRO A 34 8.01 -2.01 -13.82
N ASP A 35 6.74 -1.62 -13.74
CA ASP A 35 6.27 -0.42 -13.05
C ASP A 35 6.06 -0.71 -11.56
N GLY A 36 7.13 -0.61 -10.77
CA GLY A 36 7.15 -0.83 -9.33
C GLY A 36 8.30 -0.09 -8.64
N PRO A 37 8.36 -0.08 -7.30
CA PRO A 37 9.36 0.64 -6.51
C PRO A 37 10.71 -0.10 -6.44
N TRP A 38 11.19 -0.59 -7.57
CA TRP A 38 12.40 -1.40 -7.68
C TRP A 38 13.66 -0.56 -7.44
N GLY A 39 14.20 -0.65 -6.22
CA GLY A 39 15.38 0.11 -5.80
C GLY A 39 15.11 1.52 -5.29
N GLY A 40 13.87 1.88 -5.04
CA GLY A 40 13.46 3.15 -4.42
C GLY A 40 12.01 3.50 -4.69
N PRO A 41 11.49 4.60 -4.12
CA PRO A 41 10.10 5.02 -4.32
C PRO A 41 9.77 5.21 -5.81
N LEU A 42 8.63 4.68 -6.27
CA LEU A 42 8.06 4.97 -7.58
C LEU A 42 7.07 6.13 -7.48
N PHE A 43 7.25 7.15 -8.30
CA PHE A 43 6.34 8.29 -8.40
C PHE A 43 5.61 8.23 -9.75
N ARG A 44 4.27 8.27 -9.73
CA ARG A 44 3.44 8.24 -10.93
C ARG A 44 2.35 9.30 -10.87
N GLY A 45 2.40 10.28 -11.74
CA GLY A 45 1.39 11.34 -11.85
C GLY A 45 0.08 10.83 -12.47
N ALA A 46 -1.06 11.26 -11.93
CA ALA A 46 -2.40 10.95 -12.43
C ALA A 46 -3.39 12.08 -12.14
N LYS A 47 -3.66 12.96 -13.09
CA LYS A 47 -4.73 13.99 -13.05
C LYS A 47 -4.77 14.83 -11.76
N GLY A 48 -3.62 15.41 -11.36
CA GLY A 48 -3.49 16.24 -10.14
C GLY A 48 -3.11 15.45 -8.90
N TRP A 49 -3.10 14.13 -8.99
CA TRP A 49 -2.58 13.23 -7.96
C TRP A 49 -1.18 12.76 -8.28
N GLN A 50 -0.39 12.55 -7.23
CA GLN A 50 0.84 11.76 -7.25
C GLN A 50 0.58 10.43 -6.57
N LEU A 51 0.73 9.33 -7.30
CA LEU A 51 0.77 8.00 -6.72
C LEU A 51 2.22 7.69 -6.35
N VAL A 52 2.47 7.29 -5.12
CA VAL A 52 3.78 6.91 -4.61
C VAL A 52 3.72 5.48 -4.13
N LEU A 53 4.51 4.60 -4.73
CA LEU A 53 4.64 3.22 -4.30
C LEU A 53 5.94 3.04 -3.55
N LEU A 54 5.88 2.41 -2.38
CA LEU A 54 7.02 2.16 -1.51
C LEU A 54 7.21 0.64 -1.34
N ASP A 55 8.44 0.19 -1.50
CA ASP A 55 8.84 -1.15 -1.08
C ASP A 55 9.14 -1.13 0.41
N SER A 56 8.24 -1.69 1.21
CA SER A 56 8.38 -1.83 2.67
C SER A 56 8.91 -3.21 3.08
N THR A 57 9.33 -4.05 2.13
CA THR A 57 9.84 -5.38 2.47
C THR A 57 11.24 -5.31 3.08
N ALA A 58 11.49 -6.19 4.04
CA ALA A 58 12.82 -6.42 4.62
C ALA A 58 13.22 -7.88 4.38
N ARG A 59 14.42 -8.09 3.86
CA ARG A 59 14.85 -9.43 3.45
C ARG A 59 14.88 -10.41 4.62
N GLY A 60 14.10 -11.48 4.51
CA GLY A 60 14.01 -12.53 5.53
C GLY A 60 13.05 -12.21 6.68
N GLU A 61 12.39 -11.06 6.65
CA GLU A 61 11.45 -10.63 7.68
C GLU A 61 10.00 -10.71 7.19
N ILE A 62 9.07 -10.90 8.14
CA ILE A 62 7.62 -10.80 7.86
C ILE A 62 7.16 -9.35 8.00
N SER A 63 7.76 -8.61 8.93
CA SER A 63 7.49 -7.18 9.15
C SER A 63 8.17 -6.31 8.10
N GLY A 64 7.61 -5.14 7.87
CA GLY A 64 8.22 -4.14 6.99
C GLY A 64 9.19 -3.22 7.71
N SER A 65 10.06 -2.57 6.95
CA SER A 65 10.92 -1.49 7.47
C SER A 65 11.35 -0.53 6.36
N PHE A 66 11.74 0.68 6.74
CA PHE A 66 12.41 1.64 5.86
C PHE A 66 13.74 2.07 6.45
N SER A 67 14.79 2.08 5.63
CA SER A 67 16.03 2.74 6.01
C SER A 67 15.90 4.27 5.88
N GLU A 68 16.76 5.00 6.57
CA GLU A 68 16.87 6.46 6.45
C GLU A 68 17.02 6.90 4.99
N CYS A 69 17.84 6.23 4.21
CA CYS A 69 18.02 6.51 2.79
C CYS A 69 16.72 6.34 1.96
N HIS A 70 15.83 5.40 2.32
CA HIS A 70 14.52 5.27 1.66
C HIS A 70 13.63 6.46 1.97
N LEU A 71 13.60 6.92 3.23
CA LEU A 71 12.82 8.08 3.65
C LEU A 71 13.35 9.37 3.05
N GLU A 72 14.65 9.56 2.97
CA GLU A 72 15.27 10.71 2.29
C GLU A 72 14.89 10.77 0.79
N ARG A 73 14.91 9.63 0.09
CA ARG A 73 14.50 9.55 -1.32
C ARG A 73 13.00 9.87 -1.49
N LEU A 74 12.17 9.38 -0.56
CA LEU A 74 10.75 9.70 -0.55
C LEU A 74 10.54 11.21 -0.38
N GLU A 75 11.18 11.82 0.61
CA GLU A 75 11.09 13.26 0.86
C GLU A 75 11.54 14.08 -0.34
N GLN A 76 12.67 13.75 -0.93
CA GLN A 76 13.17 14.41 -2.14
C GLN A 76 12.20 14.28 -3.31
N GLY A 77 11.59 13.10 -3.50
CA GLY A 77 10.62 12.87 -4.55
C GLY A 77 9.33 13.68 -4.34
N LEU A 78 8.84 13.73 -3.11
CA LEU A 78 7.67 14.56 -2.76
C LEU A 78 7.95 16.05 -3.00
N ARG A 79 9.11 16.57 -2.61
CA ARG A 79 9.50 17.97 -2.85
C ARG A 79 9.60 18.34 -4.34
N ARG A 80 9.90 17.38 -5.22
CA ARG A 80 9.97 17.60 -6.68
C ARG A 80 8.62 17.51 -7.39
N SER A 81 7.59 17.04 -6.69
CA SER A 81 6.26 16.86 -7.26
C SER A 81 5.44 18.14 -7.13
N ASP A 82 4.86 18.59 -8.25
CA ASP A 82 3.93 19.71 -8.30
C ASP A 82 2.46 19.28 -8.12
N SER A 83 2.21 18.01 -7.81
CA SER A 83 0.87 17.49 -7.61
C SER A 83 0.22 18.05 -6.35
N GLU A 84 -1.07 18.38 -6.45
CA GLU A 84 -1.85 18.95 -5.33
C GLU A 84 -2.21 17.91 -4.27
N HIS A 85 -2.27 16.65 -4.67
CA HIS A 85 -2.69 15.53 -3.81
C HIS A 85 -1.77 14.33 -3.98
N VAL A 86 -1.52 13.62 -2.88
CA VAL A 86 -0.65 12.44 -2.86
C VAL A 86 -1.40 11.24 -2.28
N LEU A 87 -1.26 10.10 -2.93
CA LEU A 87 -1.59 8.78 -2.42
C LEU A 87 -0.30 8.00 -2.25
N VAL A 88 -0.06 7.46 -1.06
CA VAL A 88 1.07 6.56 -0.79
C VAL A 88 0.56 5.14 -0.65
N ALA A 89 1.19 4.20 -1.33
CA ALA A 89 0.90 2.77 -1.22
C ALA A 89 2.15 2.01 -0.77
N LEU A 90 1.96 1.13 0.20
CA LEU A 90 2.99 0.21 0.70
C LEU A 90 2.35 -1.14 1.04
N HIS A 91 3.15 -2.16 1.39
CA HIS A 91 2.56 -3.46 1.74
C HIS A 91 2.18 -3.54 3.22
N HIS A 92 3.09 -3.21 4.14
CA HIS A 92 2.88 -3.37 5.58
C HIS A 92 2.15 -2.19 6.20
N GLN A 93 1.19 -2.47 7.09
CA GLN A 93 0.42 -1.44 7.79
C GLN A 93 1.34 -0.57 8.66
N PRO A 94 1.23 0.79 8.57
CA PRO A 94 2.03 1.69 9.39
C PRO A 94 1.36 2.04 10.74
N VAL A 95 0.15 1.52 10.99
CA VAL A 95 -0.59 1.69 12.24
C VAL A 95 -1.22 0.36 12.66
N PRO A 96 -1.44 0.14 13.96
CA PRO A 96 -2.19 -1.03 14.43
C PRO A 96 -3.60 -1.06 13.84
N VAL A 97 -4.04 -2.22 13.39
CA VAL A 97 -5.39 -2.43 12.85
C VAL A 97 -6.34 -3.12 13.85
N GLY A 98 -5.87 -3.33 15.09
CA GLY A 98 -6.64 -3.96 16.14
C GLY A 98 -6.79 -5.48 16.01
N SER A 99 -5.90 -6.10 15.26
CA SER A 99 -5.85 -7.56 15.05
C SER A 99 -4.49 -8.10 15.47
N PRO A 100 -4.35 -8.61 16.73
CA PRO A 100 -3.05 -8.95 17.32
C PRO A 100 -2.21 -9.92 16.50
N TRP A 101 -2.84 -10.84 15.73
CA TRP A 101 -2.12 -11.81 14.90
C TRP A 101 -1.29 -11.14 13.79
N ILE A 102 -1.74 -9.99 13.26
CA ILE A 102 -1.07 -9.29 12.16
C ILE A 102 -0.38 -8.01 12.64
N ASP A 103 -0.84 -7.40 13.73
CA ASP A 103 -0.22 -6.18 14.27
C ASP A 103 1.23 -6.43 14.75
N ARG A 104 1.56 -7.67 15.11
CA ARG A 104 2.94 -8.09 15.43
C ARG A 104 3.90 -8.06 14.24
N TYR A 105 3.38 -7.98 13.02
CA TYR A 105 4.13 -7.98 11.77
C TYR A 105 3.93 -6.69 10.96
N SER A 106 3.61 -5.61 11.64
CA SER A 106 3.45 -4.28 11.04
C SER A 106 4.76 -3.71 10.49
N LEU A 107 4.67 -2.52 9.92
CA LEU A 107 5.84 -1.70 9.63
C LEU A 107 6.57 -1.40 10.95
N GLN A 108 7.86 -1.68 11.02
CA GLN A 108 8.72 -1.34 12.16
C GLN A 108 9.05 0.14 12.11
N GLU A 109 9.09 0.79 13.28
CA GLU A 109 9.40 2.22 13.42
C GLU A 109 8.64 3.09 12.41
N PRO A 110 7.28 3.07 12.43
CA PRO A 110 6.47 3.76 11.43
C PRO A 110 6.48 5.29 11.56
N GLU A 111 6.89 5.81 12.73
CA GLU A 111 6.80 7.23 13.08
C GLU A 111 7.56 8.12 12.08
N PRO A 112 8.80 7.84 11.67
CA PRO A 112 9.51 8.67 10.71
C PRO A 112 8.79 8.79 9.36
N LEU A 113 8.16 7.69 8.89
CA LEU A 113 7.35 7.72 7.68
C LEU A 113 6.08 8.56 7.89
N LEU A 114 5.34 8.29 8.96
CA LEU A 114 4.07 8.98 9.22
C LEU A 114 4.26 10.49 9.42
N ASP A 115 5.31 10.89 10.13
CA ASP A 115 5.67 12.30 10.35
C ASP A 115 6.02 12.98 9.02
N LEU A 116 6.82 12.32 8.17
CA LEU A 116 7.18 12.84 6.85
C LEU A 116 5.94 13.05 5.99
N LEU A 117 5.03 12.06 5.95
CA LEU A 117 3.81 12.13 5.14
C LEU A 117 2.82 13.18 5.68
N GLN A 118 2.68 13.30 7.00
CA GLN A 118 1.82 14.30 7.61
C GLN A 118 2.33 15.73 7.38
N ASN A 119 3.66 15.93 7.45
CA ASN A 119 4.30 17.23 7.24
C ASN A 119 4.24 17.70 5.79
N ASP A 120 4.10 16.81 4.81
CA ASP A 120 3.91 17.16 3.39
C ASP A 120 2.58 17.92 3.17
N GLY A 121 1.54 17.62 3.94
CA GLY A 121 0.23 18.28 3.88
C GLY A 121 -0.60 18.00 2.61
N ARG A 122 -0.02 17.43 1.55
CA ARG A 122 -0.70 17.01 0.30
C ARG A 122 -1.14 15.55 0.35
N VAL A 123 -0.59 14.77 1.28
CA VAL A 123 -0.94 13.36 1.41
C VAL A 123 -2.39 13.23 1.91
N ARG A 124 -3.25 12.67 1.07
CA ARG A 124 -4.67 12.44 1.37
C ARG A 124 -4.97 11.02 1.76
N LEU A 125 -4.13 10.07 1.29
CA LEU A 125 -4.36 8.66 1.49
C LEU A 125 -3.05 7.89 1.63
N VAL A 126 -3.00 7.04 2.66
CA VAL A 126 -2.02 5.96 2.78
C VAL A 126 -2.79 4.64 2.68
N ALA A 127 -2.43 3.80 1.71
CA ALA A 127 -3.09 2.52 1.45
C ALA A 127 -2.09 1.36 1.56
N TRP A 128 -2.56 0.22 2.08
CA TRP A 128 -1.71 -0.96 2.25
C TRP A 128 -2.46 -2.29 2.08
N GLY A 129 -1.70 -3.37 1.90
CA GLY A 129 -2.19 -4.75 1.88
C GLY A 129 -1.95 -5.48 3.20
N HIS A 130 -1.28 -6.62 3.15
CA HIS A 130 -0.76 -7.43 4.27
C HIS A 130 -1.77 -7.93 5.29
N ILE A 131 -2.67 -7.10 5.75
CA ILE A 131 -3.59 -7.39 6.87
C ILE A 131 -4.70 -8.36 6.51
N HIS A 132 -4.98 -8.56 5.22
CA HIS A 132 -6.10 -9.38 4.75
C HIS A 132 -7.45 -9.00 5.37
N GLN A 133 -7.68 -7.70 5.55
CA GLN A 133 -8.89 -7.14 6.16
C GLN A 133 -9.25 -5.82 5.50
N ASP A 134 -10.53 -5.46 5.58
CA ASP A 134 -10.97 -4.09 5.36
C ASP A 134 -10.65 -3.26 6.60
N PHE A 135 -9.89 -2.20 6.42
CA PHE A 135 -9.54 -1.26 7.49
C PHE A 135 -9.64 0.17 6.99
N SER A 136 -10.16 1.06 7.83
CA SER A 136 -10.20 2.50 7.56
C SER A 136 -10.03 3.28 8.87
N ALA A 137 -9.16 4.30 8.84
CA ALA A 137 -8.95 5.26 9.92
C ALA A 137 -8.56 6.62 9.32
N GLU A 138 -8.45 7.63 10.17
CA GLU A 138 -7.90 8.94 9.81
C GLU A 138 -6.88 9.38 10.84
N GLN A 139 -5.76 9.94 10.37
CA GLN A 139 -4.70 10.49 11.21
C GLN A 139 -4.03 11.66 10.50
N GLY A 140 -3.90 12.80 11.18
CA GLY A 140 -3.19 13.96 10.65
C GLY A 140 -3.77 14.51 9.34
N GLY A 141 -5.08 14.35 9.10
CA GLY A 141 -5.75 14.74 7.85
C GLY A 141 -5.58 13.74 6.70
N MET A 142 -4.87 12.65 6.92
CA MET A 142 -4.71 11.55 5.96
C MET A 142 -5.73 10.45 6.24
N LYS A 143 -6.34 9.91 5.19
CA LYS A 143 -7.07 8.64 5.27
C LYS A 143 -6.08 7.49 5.28
N LEU A 144 -6.31 6.52 6.17
CA LEU A 144 -5.50 5.32 6.34
C LEU A 144 -6.36 4.11 5.96
N MET A 145 -5.96 3.36 4.91
CA MET A 145 -6.82 2.31 4.35
C MET A 145 -6.05 1.02 4.12
N GLY A 146 -6.44 -0.03 4.83
CA GLY A 146 -6.02 -1.39 4.54
C GLY A 146 -6.92 -2.06 3.52
N ALA A 147 -6.35 -2.86 2.64
CA ALA A 147 -7.07 -3.60 1.62
C ALA A 147 -7.21 -5.08 1.99
N PRO A 148 -8.38 -5.68 1.73
CA PRO A 148 -8.53 -7.13 1.81
C PRO A 148 -7.78 -7.81 0.67
N SER A 149 -7.60 -9.12 0.82
CA SER A 149 -6.96 -9.99 -0.16
C SER A 149 -7.95 -10.52 -1.20
N CYS A 150 -7.49 -10.62 -2.45
CA CYS A 150 -8.23 -11.29 -3.53
C CYS A 150 -8.18 -12.82 -3.44
N VAL A 151 -7.61 -13.39 -2.38
CA VAL A 151 -7.52 -14.85 -2.17
C VAL A 151 -8.28 -15.25 -0.91
N SER A 152 -7.83 -14.78 0.26
CA SER A 152 -8.43 -15.14 1.55
C SER A 152 -8.30 -13.98 2.52
N ASN A 153 -9.30 -13.79 3.37
CA ASN A 153 -9.36 -12.73 4.35
C ASN A 153 -9.47 -13.28 5.77
N SER A 154 -9.14 -12.47 6.75
CA SER A 154 -9.23 -12.80 8.17
C SER A 154 -10.28 -11.93 8.86
N ILE A 155 -11.02 -12.53 9.77
CA ILE A 155 -11.95 -11.79 10.64
C ILE A 155 -11.14 -10.80 11.50
N PRO A 156 -11.51 -9.50 11.54
CA PRO A 156 -10.84 -8.51 12.35
C PRO A 156 -10.89 -8.81 13.86
N GLY A 157 -9.92 -8.28 14.62
CA GLY A 157 -9.89 -8.35 16.08
C GLY A 157 -9.52 -9.71 16.68
N ARG A 158 -8.96 -10.64 15.88
CA ARG A 158 -8.61 -11.98 16.35
C ARG A 158 -7.14 -12.08 16.75
N GLU A 159 -6.88 -12.93 17.78
CA GLU A 159 -5.52 -13.27 18.24
C GLU A 159 -4.75 -14.14 17.23
N LYS A 160 -5.47 -14.88 16.36
CA LYS A 160 -4.94 -15.76 15.33
C LYS A 160 -5.65 -15.51 14.01
N PHE A 161 -4.99 -15.79 12.90
CA PHE A 161 -5.65 -15.81 11.61
C PHE A 161 -6.93 -16.67 11.69
N THR A 162 -8.06 -16.04 11.45
CA THR A 162 -9.37 -16.69 11.44
C THR A 162 -10.04 -16.39 10.12
N LEU A 163 -10.23 -17.43 9.28
CA LEU A 163 -10.75 -17.27 7.94
C LEU A 163 -12.10 -16.54 7.94
N ASP A 164 -12.18 -15.46 7.15
CA ASP A 164 -13.44 -14.78 6.84
C ASP A 164 -14.14 -15.49 5.68
N LEU A 165 -15.31 -16.07 5.98
CA LEU A 165 -16.12 -16.78 4.99
C LEU A 165 -16.82 -15.87 3.97
N ALA A 166 -16.74 -14.53 4.15
CA ALA A 166 -17.18 -13.58 3.12
C ALA A 166 -16.32 -13.64 1.83
N GLY A 167 -15.22 -14.38 1.87
CA GLY A 167 -14.40 -14.70 0.71
C GLY A 167 -13.46 -13.57 0.25
N PRO A 168 -12.92 -13.68 -0.98
CA PRO A 168 -12.01 -12.71 -1.54
C PRO A 168 -12.66 -11.35 -1.77
N ALA A 169 -11.84 -10.29 -1.75
CA ALA A 169 -12.31 -8.95 -2.06
C ALA A 169 -11.15 -8.09 -2.59
N CYS A 170 -11.47 -7.01 -3.29
CA CYS A 170 -10.52 -5.95 -3.57
C CYS A 170 -11.11 -4.58 -3.21
N ARG A 171 -10.23 -3.64 -2.85
CA ARG A 171 -10.62 -2.24 -2.61
C ARG A 171 -10.52 -1.45 -3.90
N TRP A 172 -11.57 -0.69 -4.21
CA TRP A 172 -11.54 0.34 -5.25
C TRP A 172 -11.43 1.72 -4.63
N LEU A 173 -10.83 2.65 -5.36
CA LEU A 173 -10.66 4.04 -4.97
C LEU A 173 -11.06 4.95 -6.14
N VAL A 174 -11.82 6.02 -5.85
CA VAL A 174 -12.03 7.13 -6.76
C VAL A 174 -11.33 8.36 -6.18
N LEU A 175 -10.35 8.86 -6.90
CA LEU A 175 -9.55 10.02 -6.53
C LEU A 175 -10.11 11.26 -7.23
N GLY A 176 -10.80 12.10 -6.48
CA GLY A 176 -11.41 13.34 -6.98
C GLY A 176 -10.37 14.45 -7.19
N ARG A 177 -10.61 15.36 -8.14
CA ARG A 177 -9.70 16.47 -8.45
C ARG A 177 -9.44 17.40 -7.27
N GLY A 178 -10.39 17.55 -6.36
CA GLY A 178 -10.24 18.37 -5.13
C GLY A 178 -9.64 17.60 -3.94
N GLY A 179 -9.00 16.45 -4.16
CA GLY A 179 -8.39 15.65 -3.09
C GLY A 179 -9.37 14.75 -2.34
N SER A 180 -10.62 14.66 -2.78
CA SER A 180 -11.58 13.70 -2.20
C SER A 180 -11.21 12.26 -2.56
N VAL A 181 -11.46 11.35 -1.62
CA VAL A 181 -11.27 9.92 -1.81
C VAL A 181 -12.57 9.21 -1.47
N GLU A 182 -13.14 8.53 -2.46
CA GLU A 182 -14.26 7.60 -2.28
C GLU A 182 -13.72 6.17 -2.39
N THR A 183 -14.28 5.24 -1.66
CA THR A 183 -13.81 3.85 -1.61
C THR A 183 -14.93 2.89 -1.30
N GLY A 184 -14.74 1.66 -1.71
CA GLY A 184 -15.56 0.52 -1.32
C GLY A 184 -14.86 -0.78 -1.66
N LEU A 185 -15.55 -1.87 -1.44
CA LEU A 185 -15.06 -3.21 -1.75
C LEU A 185 -15.83 -3.80 -2.92
N LEU A 186 -15.11 -4.54 -3.76
CA LEU A 186 -15.68 -5.45 -4.73
C LEU A 186 -15.46 -6.89 -4.23
N ARG A 187 -16.49 -7.68 -4.31
CA ARG A 187 -16.46 -9.13 -4.04
C ARG A 187 -17.01 -9.87 -5.28
N PRO A 188 -16.55 -11.10 -5.57
CA PRO A 188 -17.09 -11.92 -6.66
C PRO A 188 -18.55 -12.29 -6.42
#